data_c9740fc5a1b3cffb68967c6a940aa7ed
#
_entry.id   c9740fc5a1b3cffb68967c6a940aa7ed
#
_cell.length_a   1.000
_cell.length_b   1.000
_cell.length_c   1.000
_cell.angle_alpha   90.00
_cell.angle_beta   90.00
_cell.angle_gamma   90.00
#
_symmetry.space_group_name_H-M   'P 1'
#
loop_
_entity.id
_entity.type
_entity.pdbx_description
1 polymer ?
#
loop_
_entity_poly.entity_id
_entity_poly.type
_entity_poly.pdbx_seq_one_letter_code
_entity_poly.pdbx_strand_id
1 'polypeptide(L)'
;MMNKYYFKRKTKDAHSEEKPHRKKSTRSKPNLTKKLDKVFSAYIRLRDAMPSGYFKCISCGQIKPFEQADCGHFFSRKNMSVRFDEDDCHAECRGCNRFSSDHLIAYQANLIRKIG
;
A
#
# COMPACT_ATOMS: atom_id res chain seq x y z
N MET A 1 -56.69 1.57 31.77
CA MET A 1 -55.36 1.46 32.39
C MET A 1 -54.51 0.50 31.64
N MET A 2 -53.82 1.04 30.74
CA MET A 2 -52.94 0.21 29.98
C MET A 2 -51.54 0.26 30.52
N ASN A 3 -51.18 -0.66 30.57
CA ASN A 3 -50.13 -1.50 30.82
C ASN A 3 -48.76 -0.87 30.47
N LYS A 4 -48.27 -0.17 31.47
CA LYS A 4 -46.89 0.38 31.45
C LYS A 4 -45.81 -0.71 31.25
N TYR A 5 -46.15 -1.95 31.52
CA TYR A 5 -45.24 -3.10 31.42
C TYR A 5 -45.09 -3.61 30.01
N TYR A 6 -46.06 -3.39 29.16
CA TYR A 6 -46.03 -3.87 27.78
C TYR A 6 -45.05 -3.08 26.95
N PHE A 7 -44.94 -1.78 27.14
CA PHE A 7 -43.99 -0.95 26.43
C PHE A 7 -42.54 -1.20 26.84
N LYS A 8 -42.32 -1.53 28.10
CA LYS A 8 -40.95 -1.81 28.57
C LYS A 8 -40.38 -3.10 28.00
N ARG A 9 -41.19 -4.07 27.70
CA ARG A 9 -40.73 -5.33 27.09
C ARG A 9 -40.28 -5.14 25.64
N LYS A 10 -41.05 -4.37 24.88
CA LYS A 10 -40.70 -4.11 23.46
C LYS A 10 -39.40 -3.36 23.28
N THR A 11 -39.12 -2.41 24.17
CA THR A 11 -37.90 -1.63 24.10
C THR A 11 -36.66 -2.43 24.50
N LYS A 12 -36.81 -3.44 25.36
CA LYS A 12 -35.68 -4.29 25.73
C LYS A 12 -35.31 -5.30 24.61
N ASP A 13 -36.31 -5.83 23.94
CA ASP A 13 -36.07 -6.82 22.87
C ASP A 13 -35.45 -6.15 21.61
N ALA A 14 -35.77 -4.90 21.36
CA ALA A 14 -35.20 -4.14 20.24
C ALA A 14 -33.71 -3.81 20.42
N HIS A 15 -33.19 -3.86 21.63
CA HIS A 15 -31.81 -3.48 21.91
C HIS A 15 -30.83 -4.64 21.97
N SER A 16 -31.29 -5.86 22.00
CA SER A 16 -30.43 -7.02 22.23
C SER A 16 -29.85 -7.63 20.96
N GLU A 17 -30.30 -7.20 19.79
CA GLU A 17 -30.02 -7.94 18.57
C GLU A 17 -28.82 -7.46 17.76
N GLU A 18 -28.15 -6.40 18.12
CA GLU A 18 -27.39 -5.81 17.04
C GLU A 18 -25.90 -5.58 17.21
N LYS A 19 -25.13 -6.02 18.12
CA LYS A 19 -23.85 -5.35 18.17
C LYS A 19 -22.52 -6.08 18.26
N PRO A 20 -22.38 -7.37 18.41
CA PRO A 20 -21.01 -7.87 18.55
C PRO A 20 -20.31 -8.40 17.31
N HIS A 21 -21.02 -8.62 16.21
CA HIS A 21 -20.45 -9.43 15.13
C HIS A 21 -19.64 -8.69 14.07
N ARG A 22 -19.75 -7.39 13.98
CA ARG A 22 -19.11 -6.63 12.89
C ARG A 22 -17.65 -6.25 13.10
N LYS A 23 -17.16 -6.34 14.31
CA LYS A 23 -15.83 -5.77 14.63
C LYS A 23 -14.65 -6.73 14.44
N LYS A 24 -14.87 -8.01 14.27
CA LYS A 24 -13.78 -9.00 14.21
C LYS A 24 -13.15 -9.20 12.85
N SER A 25 -13.86 -8.94 11.75
CA SER A 25 -13.37 -9.23 10.40
C SER A 25 -12.44 -8.17 9.81
N THR A 26 -12.43 -6.96 10.37
CA THR A 26 -11.67 -5.85 9.82
C THR A 26 -10.24 -5.72 10.33
N ARG A 27 -9.87 -6.45 11.38
CA ARG A 27 -8.55 -6.32 12.02
C ARG A 27 -7.41 -7.07 11.31
N SER A 28 -7.70 -8.15 10.57
CA SER A 28 -6.66 -8.96 9.94
C SER A 28 -6.20 -8.42 8.58
N LYS A 29 -7.08 -7.76 7.82
CA LYS A 29 -6.78 -7.28 6.47
C LYS A 29 -5.64 -6.23 6.41
N PRO A 30 -5.61 -5.18 7.25
CA PRO A 30 -4.52 -4.21 7.24
C PRO A 30 -3.15 -4.83 7.54
N ASN A 31 -3.09 -5.81 8.43
CA ASN A 31 -1.85 -6.49 8.78
C ASN A 31 -1.29 -7.34 7.63
N LEU A 32 -2.15 -8.04 6.91
CA LEU A 32 -1.75 -8.83 5.75
C LEU A 32 -1.24 -7.93 4.62
N THR A 33 -1.92 -6.83 4.35
CA THR A 33 -1.49 -5.86 3.34
C THR A 33 -0.12 -5.27 3.69
N LYS A 34 0.11 -4.88 4.94
CA LYS A 34 1.40 -4.37 5.39
C LYS A 34 2.53 -5.40 5.27
N LYS A 35 2.25 -6.64 5.61
CA LYS A 35 3.23 -7.73 5.47
C LYS A 35 3.58 -7.96 4.00
N LEU A 36 2.59 -7.94 3.13
CA LEU A 36 2.81 -8.10 1.71
C LEU A 36 3.55 -6.90 1.11
N ASP A 37 3.22 -5.67 1.52
CA ASP A 37 3.98 -4.48 1.13
C ASP A 37 5.47 -4.63 1.43
N LYS A 38 5.80 -5.13 2.61
CA LYS A 38 7.18 -5.29 3.05
C LYS A 38 7.94 -6.32 2.21
N VAL A 39 7.32 -7.47 1.97
CA VAL A 39 7.90 -8.53 1.16
C VAL A 39 8.04 -8.10 -0.30
N PHE A 40 7.01 -7.49 -0.84
CA PHE A 40 6.99 -7.00 -2.21
C PHE A 40 8.03 -5.91 -2.43
N SER A 41 8.14 -4.95 -1.50
CA SER A 41 9.17 -3.91 -1.55
C SER A 41 10.57 -4.50 -1.58
N ALA A 42 10.85 -5.49 -0.75
CA ALA A 42 12.14 -6.18 -0.74
C ALA A 42 12.41 -6.88 -2.09
N TYR A 43 11.41 -7.54 -2.63
CA TYR A 43 11.50 -8.22 -3.92
C TYR A 43 11.82 -7.25 -5.06
N ILE A 44 11.11 -6.14 -5.18
CA ILE A 44 11.33 -5.13 -6.22
C ILE A 44 12.72 -4.50 -6.11
N ARG A 45 13.15 -4.14 -4.91
CA ARG A 45 14.47 -3.55 -4.69
C ARG A 45 15.58 -4.53 -5.06
N LEU A 46 15.41 -5.80 -4.72
CA LEU A 46 16.38 -6.85 -5.09
C LEU A 46 16.37 -7.11 -6.59
N ARG A 47 15.21 -7.13 -7.23
CA ARG A 47 15.08 -7.29 -8.69
C ARG A 47 15.87 -6.20 -9.42
N ASP A 48 15.79 -4.97 -8.96
CA ASP A 48 16.39 -3.82 -9.63
C ASP A 48 17.83 -3.53 -9.15
N ALA A 49 18.33 -4.26 -8.16
CA ALA A 49 19.69 -4.15 -7.70
C ALA A 49 20.67 -4.70 -8.73
N MET A 50 21.80 -4.02 -8.86
CA MET A 50 22.92 -4.47 -9.69
C MET A 50 23.86 -5.38 -8.87
N PRO A 51 24.64 -6.25 -9.52
CA PRO A 51 25.60 -7.10 -8.81
C PRO A 51 26.61 -6.34 -7.95
N SER A 52 26.85 -5.07 -8.27
CA SER A 52 27.76 -4.20 -7.51
C SER A 52 27.23 -3.76 -6.16
N GLY A 53 25.96 -4.04 -5.82
CA GLY A 53 25.30 -3.55 -4.61
C GLY A 53 24.72 -2.14 -4.75
N TYR A 54 24.61 -1.64 -5.96
CA TYR A 54 24.02 -0.36 -6.29
C TYR A 54 22.74 -0.56 -7.09
N PHE A 55 21.97 0.50 -7.26
CA PHE A 55 20.79 0.50 -8.12
C PHE A 55 20.72 1.82 -8.89
N LYS A 56 20.00 1.81 -10.00
CA LYS A 56 19.72 3.01 -10.79
C LYS A 56 18.31 3.49 -10.47
N CYS A 57 18.16 4.72 -9.99
CA CYS A 57 16.85 5.29 -9.69
C CYS A 57 16.02 5.43 -10.96
N ILE A 58 14.78 4.94 -10.92
CA ILE A 58 13.86 5.03 -12.06
C ILE A 58 13.50 6.48 -12.41
N SER A 59 13.52 7.39 -11.43
CA SER A 59 13.15 8.79 -11.63
C SER A 59 14.34 9.66 -12.04
N CYS A 60 15.34 9.79 -11.20
CA CYS A 60 16.47 10.69 -11.49
C CYS A 60 17.60 10.02 -12.29
N GLY A 61 17.60 8.71 -12.45
CA GLY A 61 18.62 7.99 -13.18
C GLY A 61 19.97 7.86 -12.48
N GLN A 62 20.12 8.39 -11.27
CA GLN A 62 21.37 8.29 -10.52
C GLN A 62 21.58 6.88 -9.98
N ILE A 63 22.84 6.48 -9.92
CA ILE A 63 23.25 5.22 -9.33
C ILE A 63 23.58 5.48 -7.87
N LYS A 64 22.90 4.76 -6.97
CA LYS A 64 23.02 4.93 -5.53
C LYS A 64 23.14 3.58 -4.83
N PRO A 65 23.69 3.54 -3.59
CA PRO A 65 23.76 2.32 -2.81
C PRO A 65 22.38 1.70 -2.56
N PHE A 66 22.32 0.39 -2.53
CA PHE A 66 21.07 -0.37 -2.34
C PHE A 66 20.27 0.05 -1.11
N GLU A 67 20.96 0.45 -0.04
CA GLU A 67 20.33 0.90 1.21
C GLU A 67 19.47 2.15 1.04
N GLN A 68 19.69 2.91 -0.03
CA GLN A 68 18.92 4.11 -0.36
C GLN A 68 17.75 3.84 -1.30
N ALA A 69 17.51 2.59 -1.66
CA ALA A 69 16.41 2.21 -2.54
C ALA A 69 15.08 2.14 -1.76
N ASP A 70 14.06 2.77 -2.31
CA ASP A 70 12.67 2.55 -1.96
C ASP A 70 11.98 1.81 -3.11
N CYS A 71 10.86 1.15 -2.81
CA CYS A 71 9.96 0.63 -3.82
C CYS A 71 9.01 1.74 -4.25
N GLY A 72 9.32 2.41 -5.35
CA GLY A 72 8.50 3.49 -5.89
C GLY A 72 7.36 2.95 -6.73
N HIS A 73 6.13 3.35 -6.41
CA HIS A 73 4.95 3.03 -7.18
C HIS A 73 4.64 4.15 -8.16
N PHE A 74 4.42 3.82 -9.43
CA PHE A 74 3.97 4.82 -10.40
C PHE A 74 2.53 5.23 -10.12
N PHE A 75 1.61 4.27 -10.03
CA PHE A 75 0.29 4.51 -9.46
C PHE A 75 0.34 4.32 -7.95
N SER A 76 -0.29 5.24 -7.21
CA SER A 76 -0.28 5.23 -5.75
C SER A 76 -0.75 3.89 -5.18
N ARG A 77 -0.19 3.50 -4.03
CA ARG A 77 -0.62 2.32 -3.26
C ARG A 77 -2.10 2.30 -2.90
N LYS A 78 -2.80 3.42 -3.04
CA LYS A 78 -4.26 3.47 -2.88
C LYS A 78 -4.98 2.66 -3.95
N ASN A 79 -4.36 2.46 -5.10
CA ASN A 79 -4.90 1.65 -6.19
C ASN A 79 -4.54 0.19 -5.97
N MET A 80 -5.40 -0.54 -5.28
CA MET A 80 -5.15 -1.94 -4.90
C MET A 80 -4.92 -2.86 -6.10
N SER A 81 -5.51 -2.55 -7.25
CA SER A 81 -5.36 -3.36 -8.46
C SER A 81 -3.94 -3.41 -9.01
N VAL A 82 -3.13 -2.39 -8.72
CA VAL A 82 -1.73 -2.30 -9.19
C VAL A 82 -0.72 -2.21 -8.05
N ARG A 83 -1.19 -2.27 -6.81
CA ARG A 83 -0.32 -2.13 -5.62
C ARG A 83 0.82 -3.13 -5.60
N PHE A 84 0.58 -4.33 -6.08
CA PHE A 84 1.55 -5.43 -6.14
C PHE A 84 1.86 -5.84 -7.57
N ASP A 85 1.75 -4.91 -8.51
CA ASP A 85 2.09 -5.13 -9.91
C ASP A 85 3.57 -4.86 -10.10
N GLU A 86 4.30 -5.84 -10.65
CA GLU A 86 5.73 -5.74 -10.89
C GLU A 86 6.09 -4.64 -11.90
N ASP A 87 5.19 -4.31 -12.82
CA ASP A 87 5.41 -3.26 -13.81
C ASP A 87 5.15 -1.87 -13.25
N ASP A 88 4.34 -1.76 -12.20
CA ASP A 88 4.04 -0.48 -11.55
C ASP A 88 5.11 -0.05 -10.55
N CYS A 89 5.98 -0.95 -10.14
CA CYS A 89 6.89 -0.75 -9.03
C CYS A 89 8.35 -0.93 -9.45
N HIS A 90 9.17 0.08 -9.15
CA HIS A 90 10.59 0.08 -9.49
C HIS A 90 11.41 0.73 -8.38
N ALA A 91 12.68 0.38 -8.29
CA ALA A 91 13.57 0.98 -7.33
C ALA A 91 13.71 2.48 -7.60
N GLU A 92 13.43 3.27 -6.61
CA GLU A 92 13.50 4.72 -6.65
C GLU A 92 14.29 5.21 -5.44
N CYS A 93 15.16 6.22 -5.63
CA CYS A 93 15.91 6.74 -4.49
C CYS A 93 14.99 7.51 -3.53
N ARG A 94 15.36 7.54 -2.26
CA ARG A 94 14.58 8.20 -1.22
C ARG A 94 14.30 9.66 -1.54
N GLY A 95 15.28 10.37 -2.12
CA GLY A 95 15.12 11.76 -2.51
C GLY A 95 13.97 11.96 -3.48
N CYS A 96 13.88 11.13 -4.52
CA CYS A 96 12.80 11.20 -5.49
C CYS A 96 11.47 10.70 -4.90
N ASN A 97 11.49 9.56 -4.25
CA ASN A 97 10.26 8.91 -3.78
C ASN A 97 9.58 9.68 -2.64
N ARG A 98 10.37 10.27 -1.75
CA ARG A 98 9.84 10.88 -0.51
C ARG A 98 9.74 12.40 -0.56
N PHE A 99 10.63 13.06 -1.32
CA PHE A 99 10.79 14.50 -1.21
C PHE A 99 10.55 15.25 -2.52
N SER A 100 10.52 14.60 -3.66
CA SER A 100 10.26 15.24 -4.94
C SER A 100 8.78 15.10 -5.32
N SER A 101 8.10 16.24 -5.49
CA SER A 101 6.68 16.24 -5.84
C SER A 101 6.44 15.91 -7.32
N ASP A 102 7.43 16.13 -8.17
CA ASP A 102 7.34 15.95 -9.62
C ASP A 102 8.14 14.75 -10.14
N HIS A 103 8.54 13.84 -9.25
CA HIS A 103 9.34 12.68 -9.62
C HIS A 103 8.66 11.78 -10.65
N LEU A 104 7.32 11.75 -10.69
CA LEU A 104 6.57 10.90 -11.60
C LEU A 104 6.72 11.28 -13.07
N ILE A 105 7.11 12.50 -13.38
CA ILE A 105 7.36 12.94 -14.77
C ILE A 105 8.52 12.15 -15.36
N ALA A 106 9.65 12.16 -14.70
CA ALA A 106 10.83 11.39 -15.11
C ALA A 106 10.61 9.88 -14.96
N TYR A 107 9.90 9.48 -13.91
CA TYR A 107 9.52 8.08 -13.69
C TYR A 107 8.78 7.53 -14.90
N GLN A 108 7.77 8.24 -15.38
CA GLN A 108 6.97 7.80 -16.53
C GLN A 108 7.84 7.62 -17.79
N ALA A 109 8.68 8.59 -18.09
CA ALA A 109 9.55 8.51 -19.26
C ALA A 109 10.49 7.31 -19.20
N ASN A 110 11.10 7.08 -18.05
CA ASN A 110 12.03 5.97 -17.84
C ASN A 110 11.31 4.61 -17.77
N LEU A 111 10.11 4.60 -17.22
CA LEU A 111 9.26 3.40 -17.19
C LEU A 111 8.93 2.92 -18.60
N ILE A 112 8.52 3.83 -19.46
CA ILE A 112 8.23 3.53 -20.88
C ILE A 112 9.46 2.94 -21.57
N ARG A 113 10.64 3.48 -21.33
CA ARG A 113 11.88 2.94 -21.88
C ARG A 113 12.21 1.55 -21.36
N LYS A 114 11.87 1.27 -20.11
CA LYS A 114 12.22 0.01 -19.45
C LYS A 114 11.29 -1.13 -19.82
N ILE A 115 10.01 -0.89 -19.90
CA ILE A 115 9.01 -1.95 -20.12
C ILE A 115 8.28 -1.85 -21.47
N GLY A 116 8.52 -0.80 -22.20
CA GLY A 116 7.88 -0.59 -23.49
C GLY A 116 6.52 0.08 -23.35
#